data_227637210c855071a663569d485e584c
#
_entry.id   227637210c855071a663569d485e584c
#
_cell.length_a   1.000
_cell.length_b   1.000
_cell.length_c   1.000
_cell.angle_alpha   90.00
_cell.angle_beta   90.00
_cell.angle_gamma   90.00
#
_symmetry.space_group_name_H-M   'P 1'
#
loop_
_entity.id
_entity.type
_entity.pdbx_description
1 polymer ?
#
loop_
_entity_poly.entity_id
_entity_poly.type
_entity_poly.pdbx_seq_one_letter_code
_entity_poly.pdbx_strand_id
1 'polypeptide(L)'
;MTNKVLLYIDDDPEDMEFFREALKTVDPSCVCISARNGAEGLQLLATITPDIIFLDINMPVMDGKETLKSIQVDSRLNKLPVFMLSTTTNPREREVFRKLGAKACLVKPNSFNALCNTLKDYLQEAHV
;
A
#
# COMPACT_ATOMS: atom_id res chain seq x y z
N MET A 1 23.29 -0.05 6.37
CA MET A 1 22.01 -0.59 5.83
C MET A 1 21.05 0.54 5.56
N THR A 2 20.46 0.53 4.37
CA THR A 2 19.42 1.50 4.04
C THR A 2 18.09 1.06 4.67
N ASN A 3 17.38 2.00 5.28
CA ASN A 3 16.05 1.75 5.80
C ASN A 3 15.06 1.59 4.65
N LYS A 4 14.10 0.71 4.82
CA LYS A 4 13.01 0.60 3.87
C LYS A 4 12.09 1.80 3.97
N VAL A 5 11.52 2.19 2.84
CA VAL A 5 10.51 3.23 2.76
C VAL A 5 9.22 2.60 2.24
N LEU A 6 8.16 2.77 3.00
CA LEU A 6 6.83 2.27 2.67
C LEU A 6 5.91 3.47 2.47
N LEU A 7 5.20 3.50 1.35
CA LEU A 7 4.16 4.50 1.12
C LEU A 7 2.80 3.87 1.37
N TYR A 8 2.02 4.47 2.27
CA TYR A 8 0.67 4.03 2.57
C TYR A 8 -0.33 5.10 2.15
N ILE A 9 -1.27 4.73 1.29
CA ILE A 9 -2.27 5.65 0.75
C ILE A 9 -3.65 5.21 1.24
N ASP A 10 -4.27 6.01 2.10
CA ASP A 10 -5.55 5.72 2.73
C ASP A 10 -6.16 7.04 3.22
N ASP A 11 -7.46 7.21 3.03
CA ASP A 11 -8.15 8.45 3.44
C ASP A 11 -8.61 8.44 4.90
N ASP A 12 -8.53 7.33 5.59
CA ASP A 12 -9.00 7.20 6.98
C ASP A 12 -7.85 7.43 7.96
N PRO A 13 -7.92 8.53 8.77
CA PRO A 13 -6.86 8.81 9.74
C PRO A 13 -6.68 7.73 10.81
N GLU A 14 -7.76 7.06 11.19
CA GLU A 14 -7.68 5.99 12.20
C GLU A 14 -6.96 4.77 11.64
N ASP A 15 -7.28 4.38 10.40
CA ASP A 15 -6.58 3.29 9.73
C ASP A 15 -5.10 3.63 9.55
N MET A 16 -4.80 4.89 9.25
CA MET A 16 -3.44 5.36 9.08
C MET A 16 -2.63 5.20 10.37
N GLU A 17 -3.20 5.62 11.49
CA GLU A 17 -2.54 5.52 12.80
C GLU A 17 -2.34 4.08 13.19
N PHE A 18 -3.35 3.25 12.98
CA PHE A 18 -3.32 1.82 13.27
C PHE A 18 -2.21 1.14 12.48
N PHE A 19 -2.11 1.45 11.20
CA PHE A 19 -1.09 0.90 10.31
C PHE A 19 0.32 1.33 10.77
N ARG A 20 0.49 2.59 11.13
CA ARG A 20 1.79 3.10 11.58
C ARG A 20 2.27 2.40 12.84
N GLU A 21 1.37 2.18 13.79
CA GLU A 21 1.71 1.48 15.03
C GLU A 21 2.11 0.04 14.76
N ALA A 22 1.38 -0.64 13.89
CA ALA A 22 1.70 -2.02 13.54
C ALA A 22 3.04 -2.09 12.82
N LEU A 23 3.30 -1.19 11.88
CA LEU A 23 4.55 -1.15 11.15
C LEU A 23 5.73 -0.90 12.10
N LYS A 24 5.58 0.02 13.03
CA LYS A 24 6.61 0.33 14.01
C LYS A 24 6.94 -0.89 14.88
N THR A 25 5.92 -1.69 15.19
CA THR A 25 6.09 -2.92 15.95
C THR A 25 6.84 -3.98 15.15
N VAL A 26 6.50 -4.13 13.88
CA VAL A 26 7.06 -5.18 13.01
C VAL A 26 8.47 -4.82 12.53
N ASP A 27 8.67 -3.58 12.13
CA ASP A 27 9.95 -3.11 11.59
C ASP A 27 10.17 -1.64 11.97
N PRO A 28 10.76 -1.39 13.16
CA PRO A 28 10.98 -0.01 13.62
C PRO A 28 11.86 0.82 12.70
N SER A 29 12.67 0.18 11.84
CA SER A 29 13.55 0.89 10.93
C SER A 29 12.86 1.32 9.64
N CYS A 30 11.66 0.80 9.37
CA CYS A 30 10.92 1.14 8.17
C CYS A 30 10.32 2.54 8.29
N VAL A 31 10.58 3.38 7.29
CA VAL A 31 10.02 4.74 7.24
C VAL A 31 8.67 4.66 6.54
N CYS A 32 7.62 5.11 7.23
CA CYS A 32 6.27 5.15 6.66
C CYS A 32 5.94 6.56 6.19
N ILE A 33 5.72 6.71 4.90
CA ILE A 33 5.24 7.94 4.31
C ILE A 33 3.77 7.71 3.97
N SER A 34 2.92 8.68 4.25
CA SER A 34 1.49 8.51 4.07
C SER A 34 0.89 9.58 3.18
N ALA A 35 -0.15 9.19 2.44
CA ALA A 35 -0.95 10.08 1.63
C ALA A 35 -2.42 9.81 1.92
N ARG A 36 -3.25 10.83 1.81
CA ARG A 36 -4.68 10.75 2.16
C ARG A 36 -5.57 10.40 0.98
N ASN A 37 -5.03 10.39 -0.20
CA ASN A 37 -5.74 9.98 -1.42
C ASN A 37 -4.74 9.68 -2.52
N GLY A 38 -5.25 9.17 -3.65
CA GLY A 38 -4.39 8.79 -4.77
C GLY A 38 -3.63 9.94 -5.38
N ALA A 39 -4.27 11.11 -5.50
CA ALA A 39 -3.62 12.29 -6.09
C ALA A 39 -2.41 12.71 -5.24
N GLU A 40 -2.58 12.77 -3.92
CA GLU A 40 -1.49 13.10 -3.01
C GLU A 40 -0.38 12.03 -3.09
N GLY A 41 -0.77 10.76 -3.17
CA GLY A 41 0.20 9.66 -3.34
C GLY A 41 1.04 9.82 -4.59
N LEU A 42 0.41 10.15 -5.71
CA LEU A 42 1.13 10.36 -6.97
C LEU A 42 2.05 11.57 -6.91
N GLN A 43 1.65 12.63 -6.20
CA GLN A 43 2.52 13.79 -5.99
C GLN A 43 3.78 13.39 -5.23
N LEU A 44 3.64 12.58 -4.19
CA LEU A 44 4.79 12.08 -3.45
C LEU A 44 5.67 11.21 -4.32
N LEU A 45 5.07 10.35 -5.14
CA LEU A 45 5.82 9.46 -6.04
C LEU A 45 6.57 10.22 -7.13
N ALA A 46 6.24 11.48 -7.39
CA ALA A 46 7.00 12.30 -8.32
C ALA A 46 8.41 12.62 -7.81
N THR A 47 8.61 12.60 -6.48
CA THR A 47 9.89 12.97 -5.87
C THR A 47 10.54 11.87 -5.06
N ILE A 48 9.78 10.83 -4.68
CA ILE A 48 10.32 9.71 -3.91
C ILE A 48 10.04 8.40 -4.63
N THR A 49 10.87 7.40 -4.37
CA THR A 49 10.65 6.04 -4.87
C THR A 49 10.66 5.11 -3.66
N PRO A 50 9.49 4.75 -3.14
CA PRO A 50 9.43 3.83 -2.00
C PRO A 50 9.81 2.41 -2.42
N ASP A 51 10.05 1.56 -1.43
CA ASP A 51 10.33 0.15 -1.67
C ASP A 51 9.04 -0.65 -1.84
N ILE A 52 7.95 -0.18 -1.25
CA ILE A 52 6.68 -0.90 -1.25
C ILE A 52 5.53 0.11 -1.09
N ILE A 53 4.40 -0.18 -1.72
CA ILE A 53 3.20 0.66 -1.64
C ILE A 53 2.03 -0.17 -1.15
N PHE A 54 1.34 0.34 -0.11
CA PHE A 54 0.03 -0.17 0.32
C PHE A 54 -1.01 0.85 -0.07
N LEU A 55 -2.04 0.43 -0.77
CA LEU A 55 -3.00 1.33 -1.42
C LEU A 55 -4.43 0.89 -1.13
N ASP A 56 -5.18 1.75 -0.45
CA ASP A 56 -6.60 1.53 -0.21
C ASP A 56 -7.37 1.64 -1.53
N ILE A 57 -8.35 0.77 -1.71
CA ILE A 57 -9.14 0.74 -2.94
C ILE A 57 -10.15 1.88 -2.97
N ASN A 58 -10.84 2.12 -1.84
CA ASN A 58 -11.96 3.07 -1.79
C ASN A 58 -11.53 4.40 -1.16
N MET A 59 -11.30 5.40 -2.00
CA MET A 59 -10.88 6.72 -1.55
C MET A 59 -11.60 7.80 -2.37
N PRO A 60 -11.84 8.99 -1.79
CA PRO A 60 -12.36 10.11 -2.55
C PRO A 60 -11.29 10.71 -3.46
N VAL A 61 -11.67 11.59 -4.35
CA VAL A 61 -10.82 12.34 -5.29
C VAL A 61 -10.23 11.42 -6.36
N MET A 62 -9.39 10.47 -5.97
CA MET A 62 -8.83 9.48 -6.88
C MET A 62 -8.77 8.14 -6.14
N ASP A 63 -9.52 7.16 -6.60
CA ASP A 63 -9.60 5.85 -5.95
C ASP A 63 -8.37 4.99 -6.23
N GLY A 64 -8.34 3.81 -5.58
CA GLY A 64 -7.21 2.91 -5.69
C GLY A 64 -6.99 2.38 -7.10
N LYS A 65 -8.05 2.17 -7.86
CA LYS A 65 -7.94 1.66 -9.23
C LYS A 65 -7.27 2.67 -10.14
N GLU A 66 -7.71 3.93 -10.08
CA GLU A 66 -7.11 5.01 -10.87
C GLU A 66 -5.66 5.24 -10.48
N THR A 67 -5.38 5.19 -9.18
CA THR A 67 -4.03 5.36 -8.66
C THR A 67 -3.10 4.26 -9.16
N LEU A 68 -3.55 3.01 -9.07
CA LEU A 68 -2.78 1.87 -9.55
C LEU A 68 -2.48 1.98 -11.04
N LYS A 69 -3.48 2.35 -11.85
CA LYS A 69 -3.28 2.53 -13.29
C LYS A 69 -2.20 3.57 -13.58
N SER A 70 -2.22 4.68 -12.86
CA SER A 70 -1.21 5.73 -13.02
C SER A 70 0.19 5.25 -12.67
N ILE A 71 0.30 4.43 -11.62
CA ILE A 71 1.58 3.83 -11.23
C ILE A 71 2.08 2.88 -12.32
N GLN A 72 1.19 2.07 -12.88
CA GLN A 72 1.58 1.04 -13.84
C GLN A 72 2.03 1.60 -15.20
N VAL A 73 1.55 2.78 -15.59
CA VAL A 73 1.98 3.39 -16.84
C VAL A 73 3.28 4.19 -16.71
N ASP A 74 3.77 4.38 -15.51
CA ASP A 74 5.02 5.09 -15.24
C ASP A 74 6.17 4.08 -15.18
N SER A 75 7.09 4.15 -16.14
CA SER A 75 8.19 3.19 -16.22
C SER A 75 9.11 3.20 -14.99
N ARG A 76 9.14 4.30 -14.26
CA ARG A 76 9.92 4.41 -13.02
C ARG A 76 9.25 3.69 -11.86
N LEU A 77 7.92 3.59 -11.87
CA LEU A 77 7.13 3.11 -10.75
C LEU A 77 6.55 1.71 -10.96
N ASN A 78 6.40 1.26 -12.20
CA ASN A 78 5.62 0.05 -12.49
C ASN A 78 6.25 -1.26 -12.00
N LYS A 79 7.48 -1.22 -11.51
CA LYS A 79 8.14 -2.38 -10.92
C LYS A 79 8.01 -2.44 -9.41
N LEU A 80 7.49 -1.38 -8.79
CA LEU A 80 7.31 -1.35 -7.35
C LEU A 80 6.18 -2.29 -6.94
N PRO A 81 6.34 -3.07 -5.85
CA PRO A 81 5.26 -3.91 -5.39
C PRO A 81 4.15 -3.06 -4.77
N VAL A 82 2.93 -3.22 -5.29
CA VAL A 82 1.75 -2.51 -4.81
C VAL A 82 0.78 -3.54 -4.24
N PHE A 83 0.45 -3.39 -2.97
CA PHE A 83 -0.52 -4.23 -2.28
C PHE A 83 -1.80 -3.42 -2.07
N MET A 84 -2.90 -3.91 -2.65
CA MET A 84 -4.20 -3.26 -2.48
C MET A 84 -4.82 -3.70 -1.17
N LEU A 85 -5.48 -2.77 -0.49
CA LEU A 85 -6.24 -3.06 0.73
C LEU A 85 -7.71 -2.83 0.47
N SER A 86 -8.53 -3.84 0.77
CA SER A 86 -9.96 -3.83 0.49
C SER A 86 -10.74 -4.22 1.74
N THR A 87 -11.94 -3.66 1.90
CA THR A 87 -12.85 -4.08 2.95
C THR A 87 -13.66 -5.31 2.57
N THR A 88 -13.51 -5.80 1.34
CA THR A 88 -14.29 -6.92 0.82
C THR A 88 -13.41 -8.11 0.47
N THR A 89 -14.00 -9.31 0.50
CA THR A 89 -13.33 -10.55 0.12
C THR A 89 -13.69 -10.98 -1.30
N ASN A 90 -14.29 -10.10 -2.11
CA ASN A 90 -14.78 -10.42 -3.45
C ASN A 90 -13.65 -10.92 -4.35
N PRO A 91 -13.69 -12.20 -4.83
CA PRO A 91 -12.63 -12.73 -5.68
C PRO A 91 -12.50 -12.02 -7.03
N ARG A 92 -13.59 -11.47 -7.57
CA ARG A 92 -13.55 -10.73 -8.83
C ARG A 92 -12.75 -9.46 -8.69
N GLU A 93 -12.91 -8.77 -7.57
CA GLU A 93 -12.17 -7.55 -7.30
C GLU A 93 -10.67 -7.86 -7.21
N ARG A 94 -10.30 -8.92 -6.50
CA ARG A 94 -8.89 -9.35 -6.40
C ARG A 94 -8.30 -9.62 -7.78
N GLU A 95 -9.04 -10.31 -8.63
CA GLU A 95 -8.57 -10.63 -9.97
C GLU A 95 -8.39 -9.38 -10.82
N VAL A 96 -9.32 -8.42 -10.73
CA VAL A 96 -9.22 -7.15 -11.45
C VAL A 96 -7.93 -6.43 -11.06
N PHE A 97 -7.66 -6.30 -9.77
CA PHE A 97 -6.47 -5.57 -9.32
C PHE A 97 -5.18 -6.31 -9.64
N ARG A 98 -5.19 -7.63 -9.55
CA ARG A 98 -4.04 -8.43 -9.95
C ARG A 98 -3.71 -8.24 -11.43
N LYS A 99 -4.72 -8.24 -12.29
CA LYS A 99 -4.54 -8.00 -13.73
C LYS A 99 -4.07 -6.59 -14.02
N LEU A 100 -4.43 -5.63 -13.18
CA LEU A 100 -3.97 -4.26 -13.32
C LEU A 100 -2.54 -4.05 -12.82
N GLY A 101 -1.93 -5.08 -12.27
CA GLY A 101 -0.52 -5.03 -11.87
C GLY A 101 -0.24 -5.00 -10.38
N ALA A 102 -1.28 -5.07 -9.53
CA ALA A 102 -1.06 -5.20 -8.10
C ALA A 102 -0.43 -6.56 -7.78
N LYS A 103 0.49 -6.57 -6.85
CA LYS A 103 1.13 -7.82 -6.44
C LYS A 103 0.17 -8.71 -5.67
N ALA A 104 -0.67 -8.11 -4.85
CA ALA A 104 -1.75 -8.80 -4.15
C ALA A 104 -2.84 -7.82 -3.79
N CYS A 105 -4.04 -8.36 -3.57
CA CYS A 105 -5.18 -7.61 -3.06
C CYS A 105 -5.58 -8.26 -1.73
N LEU A 106 -5.42 -7.52 -0.65
CA LEU A 106 -5.59 -8.02 0.71
C LEU A 106 -6.84 -7.46 1.34
N VAL A 107 -7.47 -8.24 2.20
CA VAL A 107 -8.56 -7.73 3.02
C VAL A 107 -7.96 -6.94 4.18
N LYS A 108 -8.50 -5.75 4.45
CA LYS A 108 -8.01 -4.93 5.57
C LYS A 108 -8.14 -5.73 6.87
N PRO A 109 -7.03 -5.95 7.58
CA PRO A 109 -7.10 -6.68 8.85
C PRO A 109 -7.86 -5.87 9.89
N ASN A 110 -8.67 -6.54 10.68
CA ASN A 110 -9.50 -5.91 11.70
C ASN A 110 -8.93 -6.01 13.12
N SER A 111 -7.76 -6.61 13.28
CA SER A 111 -7.08 -6.67 14.56
C SER A 111 -5.62 -6.27 14.39
N PHE A 112 -5.04 -5.76 15.48
CA PHE A 112 -3.64 -5.36 15.49
C PHE A 112 -2.70 -6.52 15.16
N ASN A 113 -2.95 -7.69 15.77
CA ASN A 113 -2.12 -8.87 15.52
C ASN A 113 -2.20 -9.34 14.07
N ALA A 114 -3.41 -9.32 13.49
CA ALA A 114 -3.57 -9.70 12.09
C ALA A 114 -2.83 -8.74 11.16
N LEU A 115 -2.89 -7.45 11.45
CA LEU A 115 -2.17 -6.46 10.66
C LEU A 115 -0.66 -6.65 10.77
N CYS A 116 -0.15 -6.89 11.97
CA CYS A 116 1.27 -7.16 12.16
C CYS A 116 1.73 -8.39 11.39
N ASN A 117 0.93 -9.47 11.40
CA ASN A 117 1.26 -10.67 10.66
C ASN A 117 1.28 -10.42 9.15
N THR A 118 0.32 -9.66 8.65
CA THR A 118 0.26 -9.26 7.24
C THR A 118 1.51 -8.48 6.87
N LEU A 119 1.90 -7.51 7.68
CA LEU A 119 3.07 -6.69 7.41
C LEU A 119 4.36 -7.51 7.43
N LYS A 120 4.48 -8.45 8.37
CA LYS A 120 5.64 -9.34 8.41
C LYS A 120 5.79 -10.13 7.11
N ASP A 121 4.69 -10.69 6.63
CA ASP A 121 4.70 -11.52 5.43
C ASP A 121 5.09 -10.72 4.19
N TYR A 122 4.45 -9.56 3.99
CA TYR A 122 4.62 -8.81 2.75
C TYR A 122 5.84 -7.89 2.74
N LEU A 123 6.32 -7.46 3.89
CA LEU A 123 7.59 -6.72 3.94
C LEU A 123 8.77 -7.61 3.55
N GLN A 124 8.72 -8.89 3.88
CA GLN A 124 9.75 -9.82 3.46
C GLN A 124 9.77 -10.00 1.95
N GLU A 125 8.60 -10.03 1.31
CA GLU A 125 8.52 -10.16 -0.15
C GLU A 125 9.14 -8.95 -0.85
N ALA A 126 9.06 -7.78 -0.27
CA ALA A 126 9.64 -6.58 -0.86
C ALA A 126 11.17 -6.57 -0.83
N HIS A 127 11.79 -7.49 -0.10
CA HIS A 127 13.25 -7.63 -0.06
C HIS A 127 13.80 -8.47 -1.21
N VAL A 128 12.96 -9.17 -1.90
CA VAL A 128 13.39 -10.12 -2.93
C VAL A 128 13.57 -9.43 -4.27
#